data_a5c43378bcda7662d87e57e26ee05df5
#
_entry.id   a5c43378bcda7662d87e57e26ee05df5
#
_cell.length_a   1.000
_cell.length_b   1.000
_cell.length_c   1.000
_cell.angle_alpha   90.00
_cell.angle_beta   90.00
_cell.angle_gamma   90.00
#
_symmetry.space_group_name_H-M   'P 1'
#
loop_
_entity.id
_entity.type
_entity.pdbx_description
1 polymer ?
#
loop_
_entity_poly.entity_id
_entity_poly.type
_entity_poly.pdbx_seq_one_letter_code
_entity_poly.pdbx_strand_id
1 'polypeptide(L)'
;MRSMFIAAGALAFCAVATGQPLPGTPPTPTCATCGVVESVRYVEKKGEGSGAGLVAGGVVGGVLGHQIGSGRGNTAATILGAGAGAYAGHQIEKNAKKKTYWVVSVRRDDGSKQSITSGAKPAFKRGDRVKIVDGKRLALLAN
;
A
#
# COMPACT_ATOMS: atom_id res chain seq x y z
N MET A 1 -39.68 -44.70 -70.62
CA MET A 1 -38.64 -45.12 -69.72
C MET A 1 -37.55 -44.05 -69.64
N ARG A 2 -37.71 -43.07 -68.87
CA ARG A 2 -36.64 -42.10 -68.63
C ARG A 2 -37.05 -41.33 -67.39
N SER A 3 -36.48 -41.69 -66.27
CA SER A 3 -36.66 -41.07 -64.99
C SER A 3 -35.89 -39.75 -64.95
N MET A 4 -36.57 -38.69 -64.60
CA MET A 4 -36.01 -37.35 -64.46
C MET A 4 -35.91 -37.05 -62.95
N PHE A 5 -34.70 -37.00 -62.42
CA PHE A 5 -34.42 -36.62 -61.04
C PHE A 5 -34.31 -35.10 -60.98
N ILE A 6 -35.26 -34.52 -60.26
CA ILE A 6 -35.21 -33.09 -59.90
C ILE A 6 -34.49 -32.97 -58.56
N ALA A 7 -33.29 -32.37 -58.56
CA ALA A 7 -32.57 -32.05 -57.36
C ALA A 7 -33.07 -30.71 -56.79
N ALA A 8 -33.73 -30.78 -55.65
CA ALA A 8 -34.14 -29.61 -54.88
C ALA A 8 -32.90 -29.10 -54.01
N GLY A 9 -32.37 -27.95 -54.39
CA GLY A 9 -31.35 -27.28 -53.60
C GLY A 9 -31.99 -26.53 -52.43
N ALA A 10 -31.71 -26.97 -51.23
CA ALA A 10 -32.05 -26.25 -49.99
C ALA A 10 -31.06 -25.14 -49.74
N LEU A 11 -31.47 -23.90 -49.96
CA LEU A 11 -30.72 -22.70 -49.54
C LEU A 11 -30.90 -22.51 -48.02
N ALA A 12 -29.87 -22.84 -47.26
CA ALA A 12 -29.79 -22.52 -45.83
C ALA A 12 -29.56 -21.00 -45.65
N PHE A 13 -30.61 -20.31 -45.24
CA PHE A 13 -30.59 -18.90 -44.89
C PHE A 13 -29.95 -18.76 -43.48
N CYS A 14 -28.67 -18.44 -43.43
CA CYS A 14 -28.00 -18.09 -42.17
C CYS A 14 -28.51 -16.72 -41.71
N ALA A 15 -29.46 -16.72 -40.75
CA ALA A 15 -29.90 -15.51 -40.07
C ALA A 15 -28.77 -15.00 -39.19
N VAL A 16 -28.09 -13.96 -39.64
CA VAL A 16 -27.12 -13.19 -38.81
C VAL A 16 -27.97 -12.43 -37.80
N ALA A 17 -28.00 -12.93 -36.54
CA ALA A 17 -28.60 -12.23 -35.44
C ALA A 17 -27.73 -11.01 -35.14
N THR A 18 -28.06 -9.86 -35.70
CA THR A 18 -27.51 -8.56 -35.29
C THR A 18 -28.04 -8.29 -33.89
N GLY A 19 -27.18 -8.54 -32.87
CA GLY A 19 -27.44 -8.16 -31.50
C GLY A 19 -27.55 -6.64 -31.42
N GLN A 20 -28.78 -6.14 -31.47
CA GLN A 20 -29.04 -4.72 -31.19
C GLN A 20 -28.74 -4.45 -29.70
N PRO A 21 -27.91 -3.46 -29.36
CA PRO A 21 -27.77 -3.02 -27.97
C PRO A 21 -29.13 -2.53 -27.49
N LEU A 22 -29.59 -3.08 -26.37
CA LEU A 22 -30.82 -2.65 -25.70
C LEU A 22 -30.78 -1.13 -25.44
N PRO A 23 -31.73 -0.34 -25.94
CA PRO A 23 -31.80 1.08 -25.64
C PRO A 23 -32.28 1.24 -24.20
N GLY A 24 -31.44 1.74 -23.32
CA GLY A 24 -31.93 2.20 -22.02
C GLY A 24 -31.05 2.05 -20.81
N THR A 25 -29.75 1.77 -20.92
CA THR A 25 -28.87 2.02 -19.78
C THR A 25 -28.35 3.45 -19.91
N PRO A 26 -28.81 4.40 -19.05
CA PRO A 26 -28.21 5.73 -19.07
C PRO A 26 -26.71 5.56 -18.84
N PRO A 27 -25.84 6.28 -19.54
CA PRO A 27 -24.42 6.24 -19.29
C PRO A 27 -24.22 6.63 -17.82
N THR A 28 -23.81 5.68 -17.01
CA THR A 28 -23.39 5.96 -15.64
C THR A 28 -22.34 7.05 -15.75
N PRO A 29 -22.52 8.21 -15.11
CA PRO A 29 -21.56 9.30 -15.24
C PRO A 29 -20.20 8.76 -14.86
N THR A 30 -19.31 8.65 -15.84
CA THR A 30 -17.97 8.10 -15.66
C THR A 30 -17.18 9.12 -14.86
N CYS A 31 -17.14 8.93 -13.57
CA CYS A 31 -16.39 9.80 -12.68
C CYS A 31 -14.90 9.45 -12.82
N ALA A 32 -14.14 10.23 -13.59
CA ALA A 32 -12.71 10.00 -13.81
C ALA A 32 -11.86 9.98 -12.52
N THR A 33 -12.38 10.53 -11.44
CA THR A 33 -11.71 10.58 -10.13
C THR A 33 -12.35 9.63 -9.12
N CYS A 34 -13.29 8.79 -9.54
CA CYS A 34 -13.96 7.81 -8.69
C CYS A 34 -13.29 6.45 -8.78
N GLY A 35 -13.48 5.65 -7.75
CA GLY A 35 -12.97 4.29 -7.70
C GLY A 35 -13.48 3.54 -6.47
N VAL A 36 -13.03 2.31 -6.35
CA VAL A 36 -13.38 1.41 -5.26
C VAL A 36 -12.13 1.16 -4.41
N VAL A 37 -12.27 1.18 -3.10
CA VAL A 37 -11.21 0.85 -2.15
C VAL A 37 -10.88 -0.65 -2.28
N GLU A 38 -9.69 -0.97 -2.76
CA GLU A 38 -9.20 -2.33 -2.91
C GLU A 38 -8.61 -2.87 -1.61
N SER A 39 -7.85 -2.03 -0.91
CA SER A 39 -7.27 -2.39 0.38
C SER A 39 -6.97 -1.17 1.25
N VAL A 40 -7.05 -1.39 2.56
CA VAL A 40 -6.59 -0.43 3.58
C VAL A 40 -5.53 -1.14 4.42
N ARG A 41 -4.32 -0.61 4.45
CA ARG A 41 -3.20 -1.20 5.18
C ARG A 41 -2.59 -0.20 6.15
N TYR A 42 -2.33 -0.67 7.35
CA TYR A 42 -1.52 0.04 8.32
C TYR A 42 -0.04 -0.25 8.05
N VAL A 43 0.76 0.78 7.94
CA VAL A 43 2.19 0.68 7.69
C VAL A 43 2.93 1.39 8.80
N GLU A 44 3.82 0.67 9.45
CA GLU A 44 4.78 1.21 10.41
C GLU A 44 6.15 1.25 9.74
N LYS A 45 6.67 2.44 9.51
CA LYS A 45 8.03 2.64 9.00
C LYS A 45 8.93 2.99 10.17
N LYS A 46 9.93 2.15 10.45
CA LYS A 46 10.99 2.47 11.41
C LYS A 46 11.69 3.74 10.95
N GLY A 47 12.01 4.61 11.90
CA GLY A 47 12.77 5.82 11.61
C GLY A 47 14.17 5.49 11.12
N GLU A 48 14.73 6.38 10.33
CA GLU A 48 16.15 6.33 9.98
C GLU A 48 16.94 6.92 11.12
N GLY A 49 17.90 6.14 11.66
CA GLY A 49 18.83 6.62 12.69
C GLY A 49 19.77 7.64 12.08
N SER A 50 19.85 8.83 12.65
CA SER A 50 20.82 9.85 12.26
C SER A 50 22.22 9.59 12.85
N GLY A 51 22.33 8.55 13.68
CA GLY A 51 23.57 8.24 14.40
C GLY A 51 23.71 8.96 15.74
N ALA A 52 22.86 9.93 16.03
CA ALA A 52 22.90 10.64 17.31
C ALA A 52 22.70 9.69 18.50
N GLY A 53 21.77 8.75 18.41
CA GLY A 53 21.56 7.72 19.42
C GLY A 53 22.74 6.77 19.57
N LEU A 54 23.44 6.47 18.47
CA LEU A 54 24.65 5.64 18.49
C LEU A 54 25.78 6.34 19.25
N VAL A 55 26.04 7.62 18.95
CA VAL A 55 27.08 8.40 19.60
C VAL A 55 26.73 8.60 21.07
N ALA A 56 25.54 9.09 21.38
CA ALA A 56 25.12 9.32 22.76
C ALA A 56 25.15 8.03 23.60
N GLY A 57 24.58 6.93 23.04
CA GLY A 57 24.60 5.63 23.72
C GLY A 57 26.01 5.07 23.92
N GLY A 58 26.89 5.25 22.93
CA GLY A 58 28.29 4.84 23.01
C GLY A 58 29.07 5.59 24.11
N VAL A 59 28.89 6.91 24.20
CA VAL A 59 29.53 7.74 25.25
C VAL A 59 29.02 7.31 26.61
N VAL A 60 27.72 7.28 26.83
CA VAL A 60 27.13 6.87 28.11
C VAL A 60 27.55 5.45 28.49
N GLY A 61 27.48 4.51 27.58
CA GLY A 61 27.86 3.12 27.79
C GLY A 61 29.36 2.97 28.07
N GLY A 62 30.20 3.75 27.40
CA GLY A 62 31.65 3.81 27.65
C GLY A 62 32.00 4.36 29.05
N VAL A 63 31.35 5.45 29.45
CA VAL A 63 31.54 6.04 30.79
C VAL A 63 31.13 5.07 31.89
N LEU A 64 29.95 4.44 31.75
CA LEU A 64 29.50 3.44 32.71
C LEU A 64 30.38 2.21 32.71
N GLY A 65 30.83 1.75 31.54
CA GLY A 65 31.77 0.62 31.43
C GLY A 65 33.12 0.92 32.08
N HIS A 66 33.58 2.16 31.99
CA HIS A 66 34.83 2.59 32.63
C HIS A 66 34.78 2.57 34.16
N GLN A 67 33.60 2.71 34.75
CA GLN A 67 33.42 2.64 36.20
C GLN A 67 33.39 1.19 36.73
N ILE A 68 33.34 0.21 35.84
CA ILE A 68 33.27 -1.21 36.19
C ILE A 68 34.66 -1.83 35.98
N GLY A 69 35.25 -2.29 37.10
CA GLY A 69 36.53 -3.00 37.11
C GLY A 69 37.75 -2.11 37.27
N SER A 70 38.92 -2.74 37.44
CA SER A 70 40.19 -2.11 37.57
C SER A 70 41.23 -2.74 36.61
N GLY A 71 42.22 -1.96 36.18
CA GLY A 71 43.28 -2.41 35.28
C GLY A 71 42.75 -2.87 33.90
N ARG A 72 43.20 -4.03 33.41
CA ARG A 72 42.80 -4.58 32.09
C ARG A 72 41.32 -4.87 31.97
N GLY A 73 40.63 -5.17 33.05
CA GLY A 73 39.19 -5.38 33.09
C GLY A 73 38.37 -4.14 32.77
N ASN A 74 38.87 -2.97 33.21
CA ASN A 74 38.24 -1.68 32.94
C ASN A 74 38.20 -1.39 31.41
N THR A 75 39.28 -1.63 30.70
CA THR A 75 39.34 -1.43 29.23
C THR A 75 38.34 -2.31 28.50
N ALA A 76 38.25 -3.58 28.88
CA ALA A 76 37.28 -4.50 28.26
C ALA A 76 35.84 -4.05 28.57
N ALA A 77 35.53 -3.67 29.81
CA ALA A 77 34.20 -3.21 30.19
C ALA A 77 33.82 -1.90 29.47
N THR A 78 34.78 -0.99 29.27
CA THR A 78 34.55 0.25 28.51
C THR A 78 34.20 -0.02 27.07
N ILE A 79 34.92 -0.92 26.39
CA ILE A 79 34.65 -1.28 24.99
C ILE A 79 33.31 -1.96 24.84
N LEU A 80 32.99 -2.92 25.70
CA LEU A 80 31.71 -3.62 25.69
C LEU A 80 30.54 -2.67 26.01
N GLY A 81 30.73 -1.80 27.02
CA GLY A 81 29.75 -0.79 27.41
C GLY A 81 29.47 0.21 26.28
N ALA A 82 30.52 0.71 25.62
CA ALA A 82 30.37 1.61 24.49
C ALA A 82 29.66 0.94 23.31
N GLY A 83 30.00 -0.31 22.97
CA GLY A 83 29.38 -1.05 21.90
C GLY A 83 27.90 -1.37 22.17
N ALA A 84 27.59 -1.88 23.36
CA ALA A 84 26.22 -2.16 23.79
C ALA A 84 25.37 -0.91 23.88
N GLY A 85 25.93 0.18 24.46
CA GLY A 85 25.26 1.47 24.56
C GLY A 85 25.00 2.11 23.21
N ALA A 86 25.97 2.05 22.30
CA ALA A 86 25.78 2.53 20.93
C ALA A 86 24.65 1.77 20.20
N TYR A 87 24.63 0.45 20.30
CA TYR A 87 23.58 -0.37 19.71
C TYR A 87 22.19 -0.05 20.31
N ALA A 88 22.10 0.00 21.64
CA ALA A 88 20.85 0.32 22.33
C ALA A 88 20.36 1.74 21.98
N GLY A 89 21.25 2.73 22.00
CA GLY A 89 20.95 4.11 21.64
C GLY A 89 20.46 4.24 20.20
N HIS A 90 21.06 3.51 19.26
CA HIS A 90 20.61 3.49 17.88
C HIS A 90 19.22 2.87 17.71
N GLN A 91 18.89 1.80 18.45
CA GLN A 91 17.56 1.20 18.43
C GLN A 91 16.49 2.10 19.05
N ILE A 92 16.85 2.80 20.14
CA ILE A 92 15.97 3.78 20.77
C ILE A 92 15.66 4.92 19.79
N GLU A 93 16.69 5.45 19.12
CA GLU A 93 16.51 6.51 18.12
C GLU A 93 15.59 6.07 16.97
N LYS A 94 15.80 4.89 16.41
CA LYS A 94 14.93 4.33 15.35
C LYS A 94 13.49 4.17 15.83
N ASN A 95 13.29 3.75 17.06
CA ASN A 95 11.96 3.58 17.62
C ASN A 95 11.29 4.94 17.90
N ALA A 96 12.03 5.92 18.42
CA ALA A 96 11.51 7.26 18.65
C ALA A 96 11.11 7.98 17.35
N LYS A 97 11.80 7.68 16.25
CA LYS A 97 11.53 8.25 14.92
C LYS A 97 10.56 7.40 14.07
N LYS A 98 9.90 6.42 14.63
CA LYS A 98 8.88 5.62 13.92
C LYS A 98 7.80 6.52 13.36
N LYS A 99 7.44 6.27 12.12
CA LYS A 99 6.29 6.90 11.46
C LYS A 99 5.25 5.85 11.15
N THR A 100 4.03 6.12 11.54
CA THR A 100 2.89 5.26 11.24
C THR A 100 1.96 5.97 10.28
N TYR A 101 1.47 5.26 9.27
CA TYR A 101 0.53 5.80 8.31
C TYR A 101 -0.34 4.68 7.71
N TRP A 102 -1.45 5.08 7.18
CA TRP A 102 -2.36 4.20 6.47
C TRP A 102 -2.18 4.36 4.97
N VAL A 103 -2.14 3.25 4.26
CA VAL A 103 -2.11 3.23 2.79
C VAL A 103 -3.44 2.66 2.32
N VAL A 104 -4.19 3.48 1.60
CA VAL A 104 -5.44 3.11 0.96
C VAL A 104 -5.17 2.93 -0.53
N SER A 105 -5.31 1.72 -1.02
CA SER A 105 -5.23 1.43 -2.45
C SER A 105 -6.62 1.48 -3.05
N VAL A 106 -6.77 2.34 -4.05
CA VAL A 106 -8.03 2.56 -4.77
C VAL A 106 -7.84 2.08 -6.21
N ARG A 107 -8.77 1.29 -6.69
CA ARG A 107 -8.91 0.98 -8.11
C ARG A 107 -9.90 1.97 -8.70
N ARG A 108 -9.42 2.79 -9.62
CA ARG A 108 -10.24 3.76 -10.36
C ARG A 108 -11.14 3.07 -11.35
N ASP A 109 -12.19 3.75 -11.76
CA ASP A 109 -13.13 3.24 -12.76
C ASP A 109 -12.49 3.09 -14.16
N ASP A 110 -11.34 3.74 -14.41
CA ASP A 110 -10.50 3.57 -15.60
C ASP A 110 -9.60 2.32 -15.55
N GLY A 111 -9.67 1.53 -14.47
CA GLY A 111 -8.84 0.34 -14.23
C GLY A 111 -7.48 0.63 -13.61
N SER A 112 -7.06 1.88 -13.50
CA SER A 112 -5.78 2.24 -12.88
C SER A 112 -5.84 2.07 -11.37
N LYS A 113 -4.67 1.83 -10.74
CA LYS A 113 -4.54 1.73 -9.30
C LYS A 113 -3.79 2.94 -8.76
N GLN A 114 -4.35 3.53 -7.71
CA GLN A 114 -3.72 4.64 -7.02
C GLN A 114 -3.68 4.35 -5.52
N SER A 115 -2.51 4.60 -4.91
CA SER A 115 -2.33 4.47 -3.46
C SER A 115 -2.25 5.85 -2.82
N ILE A 116 -3.05 6.07 -1.80
CA ILE A 116 -3.12 7.32 -1.05
C ILE A 116 -2.71 7.05 0.39
N THR A 117 -1.80 7.88 0.90
CA THR A 117 -1.28 7.77 2.27
C THR A 117 -2.00 8.74 3.17
N SER A 118 -2.47 8.26 4.33
CA SER A 118 -3.12 9.06 5.35
C SER A 118 -2.44 8.85 6.70
N GLY A 119 -2.19 9.92 7.45
CA GLY A 119 -1.65 9.84 8.81
C GLY A 119 -2.67 9.36 9.84
N ALA A 120 -3.95 9.57 9.59
CA ALA A 120 -5.04 9.11 10.45
C ALA A 120 -5.69 7.83 9.89
N LYS A 121 -6.28 7.03 10.78
CA LYS A 121 -7.05 5.84 10.38
C LYS A 121 -8.21 6.27 9.47
N PRO A 122 -8.27 5.80 8.22
CA PRO A 122 -9.37 6.16 7.35
C PRO A 122 -10.67 5.47 7.79
N ALA A 123 -11.79 6.16 7.59
CA ALA A 123 -13.12 5.60 7.85
C ALA A 123 -13.59 4.62 6.75
N PHE A 124 -12.81 4.47 5.69
CA PHE A 124 -13.13 3.63 4.53
C PHE A 124 -12.85 2.17 4.79
N LYS A 125 -13.67 1.31 4.21
CA LYS A 125 -13.51 -0.14 4.19
C LYS A 125 -13.24 -0.62 2.76
N ARG A 126 -12.74 -1.83 2.64
CA ARG A 126 -12.62 -2.49 1.34
C ARG A 126 -14.01 -2.62 0.70
N GLY A 127 -14.12 -2.21 -0.55
CA GLY A 127 -15.37 -2.22 -1.32
C GLY A 127 -16.08 -0.86 -1.34
N ASP A 128 -15.71 0.08 -0.49
CA ASP A 128 -16.35 1.40 -0.48
C ASP A 128 -16.04 2.19 -1.77
N ARG A 129 -17.05 2.88 -2.29
CA ARG A 129 -16.88 3.81 -3.40
C ARG A 129 -16.39 5.15 -2.87
N VAL A 130 -15.32 5.63 -3.46
CA VAL A 130 -14.65 6.86 -3.04
C VAL A 130 -14.33 7.74 -4.24
N LYS A 131 -14.30 9.05 -3.98
CA LYS A 131 -13.81 10.05 -4.93
C LYS A 131 -12.43 10.51 -4.48
N ILE A 132 -11.49 10.54 -5.40
CA ILE A 132 -10.16 11.09 -5.17
C ILE A 132 -10.23 12.61 -5.35
N VAL A 133 -9.92 13.33 -4.30
CA VAL A 133 -9.90 14.82 -4.29
C VAL A 133 -8.43 15.26 -4.26
N ASP A 134 -8.08 16.15 -5.17
CA ASP A 134 -6.72 16.73 -5.30
C ASP A 134 -5.59 15.67 -5.41
N GLY A 135 -5.91 14.46 -5.85
CA GLY A 135 -4.95 13.35 -5.96
C GLY A 135 -4.40 12.82 -4.62
N LYS A 136 -4.80 13.37 -3.49
CA LYS A 136 -4.22 13.09 -2.15
C LYS A 136 -5.26 12.76 -1.08
N ARG A 137 -6.50 13.09 -1.26
CA ARG A 137 -7.58 12.88 -0.30
C ARG A 137 -8.66 12.00 -0.88
N LEU A 138 -9.31 11.24 -0.03
CA LEU A 138 -10.46 10.41 -0.38
C LEU A 138 -11.70 10.98 0.29
N ALA A 139 -12.78 11.09 -0.47
CA ALA A 139 -14.12 11.38 0.03
C ALA A 139 -15.01 10.16 -0.24
N LEU A 140 -15.81 9.78 0.77
CA LEU A 140 -16.79 8.71 0.61
C LEU A 140 -17.88 9.19 -0.34
N LEU A 141 -18.21 8.38 -1.33
CA LEU A 141 -19.42 8.59 -2.11
C LEU A 141 -20.53 7.84 -1.38
N ALA A 142 -21.49 8.62 -0.83
CA ALA A 142 -22.70 8.01 -0.29
C ALA A 142 -23.42 7.26 -1.42
N ASN A 143 -23.81 6.06 -1.12
CA ASN A 143 -24.58 5.18 -2.00
C ASN A 143 -26.03 5.63 -2.04
#